data_e04d991d51eabdd4d71df9039d0f508a
#
_entry.id   e04d991d51eabdd4d71df9039d0f508a
#
_cell.length_a   1.000
_cell.length_b   1.000
_cell.length_c   1.000
_cell.angle_alpha   90.00
_cell.angle_beta   90.00
_cell.angle_gamma   90.00
#
_symmetry.space_group_name_H-M   'P 1'
#
loop_
_entity.id
_entity.type
_entity.pdbx_description
1 polymer ?
#
loop_
_entity_poly.entity_id
_entity_poly.type
_entity_poly.pdbx_seq_one_letter_code
_entity_poly.pdbx_strand_id
1 'polypeptide(L)'
;SNMVPWQRMAKATGAKLVYMYPGENGRLTTEELDKKITPKTKIVAVAMVSNVLGLRAPVEEIVKRAHAVGAVVVLDCAQSAPHTPVDVKKLDVDFAACSAHKLYAPMGVGALYARAGLLEKMPPFMSGGDMIGAVHESGATWADGPRKFEAGTRNVGGEVGFAAAIDYMKGIGWEAMETHEHALLDRMLAGMRAMPWLTVYGEPVAEGRYGVVSFNVNDVHPHDVATILDAGGVAVRAGHHCAQPLMEFLGIGSCCRASVAIYNTPEDVDALLENLENVRKVMGL
;
A
#
# COMPACT_ATOMS: atom_id res chain seq x y z
N SER A 1 0.46 -6.53 -6.35
CA SER A 1 0.12 -7.55 -5.34
C SER A 1 -1.39 -7.68 -5.17
N ASN A 2 -2.12 -6.60 -5.00
CA ASN A 2 -3.58 -6.59 -4.78
C ASN A 2 -4.39 -6.60 -6.11
N MET A 3 -3.93 -7.32 -7.11
CA MET A 3 -4.62 -7.50 -8.41
C MET A 3 -4.56 -8.95 -8.89
N VAL A 4 -3.38 -9.52 -9.00
CA VAL A 4 -3.17 -10.88 -9.55
C VAL A 4 -3.93 -11.97 -8.79
N PRO A 5 -4.01 -11.99 -7.45
CA PRO A 5 -4.83 -12.97 -6.73
C PRO A 5 -6.31 -12.91 -7.14
N TRP A 6 -6.86 -11.72 -7.33
CA TRP A 6 -8.25 -11.50 -7.77
C TRP A 6 -8.47 -11.96 -9.21
N GLN A 7 -7.50 -11.72 -10.11
CA GLN A 7 -7.55 -12.24 -11.49
C GLN A 7 -7.60 -13.78 -11.50
N ARG A 8 -6.75 -14.42 -10.68
CA ARG A 8 -6.73 -15.88 -10.54
C ARG A 8 -8.04 -16.42 -9.97
N MET A 9 -8.57 -15.76 -8.93
CA MET A 9 -9.83 -16.14 -8.31
C MET A 9 -11.00 -15.97 -9.28
N ALA A 10 -11.08 -14.84 -9.98
CA ALA A 10 -12.11 -14.58 -10.99
C ALA A 10 -12.10 -15.66 -12.08
N LYS A 11 -10.91 -16.05 -12.57
CA LYS A 11 -10.76 -17.12 -13.55
C LYS A 11 -11.22 -18.48 -13.00
N ALA A 12 -10.93 -18.79 -11.74
CA ALA A 12 -11.27 -20.07 -11.12
C ALA A 12 -12.77 -20.20 -10.80
N THR A 13 -13.44 -19.10 -10.47
CA THR A 13 -14.85 -19.09 -10.03
C THR A 13 -15.84 -18.64 -11.11
N GLY A 14 -15.37 -18.09 -12.23
CA GLY A 14 -16.21 -17.44 -13.23
C GLY A 14 -16.73 -16.05 -12.81
N ALA A 15 -16.27 -15.51 -11.69
CA ALA A 15 -16.62 -14.17 -11.25
C ALA A 15 -16.07 -13.09 -12.19
N LYS A 16 -16.82 -12.02 -12.38
CA LYS A 16 -16.37 -10.88 -13.18
C LYS A 16 -15.53 -9.95 -12.31
N LEU A 17 -14.27 -9.73 -12.70
CA LEU A 17 -13.40 -8.72 -12.10
C LEU A 17 -13.65 -7.36 -12.78
N VAL A 18 -13.85 -6.33 -11.97
CA VAL A 18 -14.11 -4.96 -12.41
C VAL A 18 -13.13 -4.03 -11.70
N TYR A 19 -12.48 -3.15 -12.43
CA TYR A 19 -11.51 -2.21 -11.88
C TYR A 19 -12.13 -0.83 -11.65
N MET A 20 -11.75 -0.20 -10.54
CA MET A 20 -12.00 1.22 -10.26
C MET A 20 -10.79 2.04 -10.72
N TYR A 21 -11.05 3.12 -11.42
CA TYR A 21 -10.01 4.01 -11.95
C TYR A 21 -9.99 5.33 -11.17
N PRO A 22 -8.81 5.84 -10.81
CA PRO A 22 -8.73 7.18 -10.23
C PRO A 22 -9.07 8.24 -11.25
N GLY A 23 -9.50 9.42 -10.78
CA GLY A 23 -9.61 10.62 -11.61
C GLY A 23 -8.25 11.19 -12.00
N GLU A 24 -8.24 12.30 -12.75
CA GLU A 24 -7.01 12.96 -13.22
C GLU A 24 -6.07 13.36 -12.09
N ASN A 25 -6.61 13.72 -10.91
CA ASN A 25 -5.84 14.03 -9.70
C ASN A 25 -5.30 12.78 -8.96
N GLY A 26 -5.57 11.58 -9.46
CA GLY A 26 -5.15 10.31 -8.85
C GLY A 26 -6.04 9.80 -7.71
N ARG A 27 -7.15 10.49 -7.39
CA ARG A 27 -8.10 10.08 -6.34
C ARG A 27 -9.28 9.31 -6.92
N LEU A 28 -9.80 8.33 -6.16
CA LEU A 28 -11.06 7.68 -6.49
C LEU A 28 -12.22 8.64 -6.21
N THR A 29 -13.10 8.82 -7.20
CA THR A 29 -14.26 9.72 -7.10
C THR A 29 -15.52 8.98 -6.66
N THR A 30 -16.48 9.72 -6.12
CA THR A 30 -17.80 9.19 -5.75
C THR A 30 -18.50 8.55 -6.94
N GLU A 31 -18.41 9.18 -8.12
CA GLU A 31 -19.03 8.69 -9.36
C GLU A 31 -18.44 7.35 -9.80
N GLU A 32 -17.13 7.18 -9.64
CA GLU A 32 -16.49 5.89 -9.95
C GLU A 32 -16.91 4.80 -8.97
N LEU A 33 -17.04 5.10 -7.68
CA LEU A 33 -17.56 4.17 -6.69
C LEU A 33 -19.00 3.75 -6.99
N ASP A 34 -19.88 4.69 -7.29
CA ASP A 34 -21.29 4.44 -7.64
C ASP A 34 -21.42 3.59 -8.92
N LYS A 35 -20.57 3.83 -9.90
CA LYS A 35 -20.52 3.07 -11.15
C LYS A 35 -20.06 1.63 -10.97
N LYS A 36 -19.15 1.37 -10.02
CA LYS A 36 -18.48 0.06 -9.92
C LYS A 36 -19.01 -0.81 -8.79
N ILE A 37 -19.47 -0.22 -7.68
CA ILE A 37 -20.06 -0.96 -6.56
C ILE A 37 -21.58 -1.08 -6.80
N THR A 38 -22.01 -2.26 -7.15
CA THR A 38 -23.40 -2.54 -7.56
C THR A 38 -23.99 -3.69 -6.72
N PRO A 39 -25.30 -3.97 -6.75
CA PRO A 39 -25.91 -5.13 -6.08
C PRO A 39 -25.31 -6.50 -6.48
N LYS A 40 -24.56 -6.56 -7.59
CA LYS A 40 -23.84 -7.78 -8.01
C LYS A 40 -22.46 -7.91 -7.39
N THR A 41 -21.93 -6.84 -6.78
CA THR A 41 -20.62 -6.84 -6.14
C THR A 41 -20.62 -7.75 -4.93
N LYS A 42 -19.61 -8.61 -4.80
CA LYS A 42 -19.43 -9.54 -3.67
C LYS A 42 -18.23 -9.18 -2.81
N ILE A 43 -17.17 -8.68 -3.44
CA ILE A 43 -15.93 -8.28 -2.78
C ILE A 43 -15.47 -6.94 -3.37
N VAL A 44 -15.05 -6.04 -2.51
CA VAL A 44 -14.30 -4.83 -2.89
C VAL A 44 -12.91 -4.93 -2.26
N ALA A 45 -11.89 -5.03 -3.11
CA ALA A 45 -10.49 -5.05 -2.66
C ALA A 45 -9.81 -3.75 -3.06
N VAL A 46 -9.25 -3.04 -2.10
CA VAL A 46 -8.63 -1.73 -2.32
C VAL A 46 -7.39 -1.53 -1.44
N ALA A 47 -6.36 -0.87 -1.97
CA ALA A 47 -5.26 -0.37 -1.15
C ALA A 47 -5.70 0.89 -0.41
N MET A 48 -5.48 0.95 0.90
CA MET A 48 -5.81 2.14 1.70
C MET A 48 -4.96 3.34 1.27
N VAL A 49 -3.68 3.12 0.97
CA VAL A 49 -2.77 4.13 0.41
C VAL A 49 -2.09 3.54 -0.82
N SER A 50 -2.07 4.28 -1.91
CA SER A 50 -1.39 3.88 -3.14
C SER A 50 0.13 3.84 -2.94
N ASN A 51 0.76 2.74 -3.31
CA ASN A 51 2.23 2.61 -3.26
C ASN A 51 2.97 3.41 -4.35
N VAL A 52 2.25 4.00 -5.28
CA VAL A 52 2.78 4.88 -6.35
C VAL A 52 2.42 6.32 -6.07
N LEU A 53 1.13 6.61 -5.94
CA LEU A 53 0.65 7.98 -5.80
C LEU A 53 0.75 8.50 -4.36
N GLY A 54 0.91 7.62 -3.37
CA GLY A 54 0.88 7.99 -1.94
C GLY A 54 -0.51 8.40 -1.42
N LEU A 55 -1.49 8.52 -2.29
CA LEU A 55 -2.83 9.04 -1.97
C LEU A 55 -3.68 7.99 -1.26
N ARG A 56 -4.40 8.43 -0.22
CA ARG A 56 -5.34 7.62 0.54
C ARG A 56 -6.66 7.46 -0.23
N ALA A 57 -7.14 6.22 -0.29
CA ALA A 57 -8.47 5.93 -0.82
C ALA A 57 -9.58 6.36 0.15
N PRO A 58 -10.79 6.70 -0.31
CA PRO A 58 -11.94 7.04 0.52
C PRO A 58 -12.55 5.77 1.14
N VAL A 59 -11.81 5.13 2.07
CA VAL A 59 -12.11 3.80 2.62
C VAL A 59 -13.50 3.77 3.29
N GLU A 60 -13.81 4.79 4.08
CA GLU A 60 -15.08 4.90 4.80
C GLU A 60 -16.27 4.89 3.84
N GLU A 61 -16.14 5.60 2.73
CA GLU A 61 -17.18 5.67 1.70
C GLU A 61 -17.30 4.37 0.90
N ILE A 62 -16.14 3.73 0.63
CA ILE A 62 -16.09 2.41 -0.03
C ILE A 62 -16.78 1.36 0.86
N VAL A 63 -16.47 1.31 2.15
CA VAL A 63 -17.07 0.36 3.10
C VAL A 63 -18.58 0.57 3.18
N LYS A 64 -19.03 1.81 3.36
CA LYS A 64 -20.45 2.14 3.40
C LYS A 64 -21.21 1.63 2.17
N ARG A 65 -20.67 1.87 0.96
CA ARG A 65 -21.30 1.41 -0.29
C ARG A 65 -21.25 -0.10 -0.45
N ALA A 66 -20.11 -0.71 -0.14
CA ALA A 66 -19.94 -2.16 -0.24
C ALA A 66 -20.92 -2.90 0.68
N HIS A 67 -21.00 -2.49 1.93
CA HIS A 67 -21.93 -3.09 2.91
C HIS A 67 -23.40 -2.85 2.55
N ALA A 68 -23.75 -1.71 1.98
CA ALA A 68 -25.11 -1.43 1.51
C ALA A 68 -25.61 -2.42 0.44
N VAL A 69 -24.69 -3.05 -0.30
CA VAL A 69 -25.03 -4.07 -1.31
C VAL A 69 -24.67 -5.51 -0.86
N GLY A 70 -24.25 -5.69 0.41
CA GLY A 70 -23.88 -6.98 0.97
C GLY A 70 -22.51 -7.51 0.50
N ALA A 71 -21.64 -6.65 0.00
CA ALA A 71 -20.27 -6.98 -0.37
C ALA A 71 -19.34 -6.86 0.83
N VAL A 72 -18.28 -7.70 0.88
CA VAL A 72 -17.21 -7.60 1.87
C VAL A 72 -16.05 -6.73 1.37
N VAL A 73 -15.35 -6.06 2.28
CA VAL A 73 -14.21 -5.19 1.97
C VAL A 73 -12.91 -5.80 2.43
N VAL A 74 -11.95 -5.92 1.50
CA VAL A 74 -10.58 -6.37 1.74
C VAL A 74 -9.65 -5.17 1.58
N LEU A 75 -9.08 -4.72 2.70
CA LEU A 75 -8.21 -3.55 2.74
C LEU A 75 -6.73 -3.97 2.70
N ASP A 76 -6.00 -3.51 1.70
CA ASP A 76 -4.55 -3.62 1.66
C ASP A 76 -3.93 -2.43 2.39
N CYS A 77 -3.37 -2.71 3.57
CA CYS A 77 -2.76 -1.72 4.45
C CYS A 77 -1.22 -1.70 4.34
N ALA A 78 -0.66 -2.38 3.34
CA ALA A 78 0.79 -2.53 3.23
C ALA A 78 1.53 -1.18 3.12
N GLN A 79 0.88 -0.16 2.57
CA GLN A 79 1.46 1.18 2.44
C GLN A 79 0.89 2.18 3.45
N SER A 80 -0.25 1.90 4.09
CA SER A 80 -0.84 2.79 5.08
C SER A 80 -0.35 2.52 6.50
N ALA A 81 -0.23 1.24 6.89
CA ALA A 81 0.11 0.85 8.25
C ALA A 81 1.44 1.43 8.78
N PRO A 82 2.50 1.68 7.97
CA PRO A 82 3.71 2.35 8.45
C PRO A 82 3.52 3.84 8.76
N HIS A 83 2.51 4.50 8.20
CA HIS A 83 2.37 5.96 8.19
C HIS A 83 1.17 6.47 8.98
N THR A 84 0.11 5.68 9.14
CA THR A 84 -1.13 6.10 9.79
C THR A 84 -1.78 4.93 10.55
N PRO A 85 -2.50 5.17 11.66
CA PRO A 85 -3.16 4.10 12.39
C PRO A 85 -4.25 3.45 11.56
N VAL A 86 -4.31 2.11 11.60
CA VAL A 86 -5.35 1.33 10.93
C VAL A 86 -6.30 0.75 12.00
N ASP A 87 -7.35 1.48 12.32
CA ASP A 87 -8.41 1.00 13.22
C ASP A 87 -9.48 0.24 12.41
N VAL A 88 -9.34 -1.07 12.35
CA VAL A 88 -10.23 -1.95 11.60
C VAL A 88 -11.69 -1.92 12.07
N LYS A 89 -11.92 -1.59 13.38
CA LYS A 89 -13.27 -1.46 13.95
C LYS A 89 -13.91 -0.15 13.53
N LYS A 90 -13.17 0.96 13.61
CA LYS A 90 -13.63 2.29 13.19
C LYS A 90 -13.89 2.33 11.69
N LEU A 91 -13.01 1.72 10.90
CA LEU A 91 -13.15 1.61 9.44
C LEU A 91 -14.24 0.61 9.02
N ASP A 92 -14.67 -0.27 9.92
CA ASP A 92 -15.68 -1.31 9.70
C ASP A 92 -15.34 -2.26 8.54
N VAL A 93 -14.04 -2.49 8.27
CA VAL A 93 -13.58 -3.39 7.21
C VAL A 93 -13.72 -4.86 7.61
N ASP A 94 -13.83 -5.73 6.62
CA ASP A 94 -14.01 -7.17 6.84
C ASP A 94 -12.68 -7.91 6.89
N PHE A 95 -11.71 -7.48 6.08
CA PHE A 95 -10.34 -7.96 6.05
C PHE A 95 -9.36 -6.79 5.94
N ALA A 96 -8.21 -6.91 6.60
CA ALA A 96 -7.10 -5.97 6.44
C ALA A 96 -5.77 -6.72 6.49
N ALA A 97 -4.88 -6.44 5.55
CA ALA A 97 -3.57 -7.08 5.47
C ALA A 97 -2.43 -6.07 5.50
N CYS A 98 -1.36 -6.37 6.22
CA CYS A 98 -0.13 -5.58 6.20
C CYS A 98 1.13 -6.46 6.20
N SER A 99 2.26 -5.88 5.77
CA SER A 99 3.56 -6.53 5.73
C SER A 99 4.49 -5.89 6.74
N ALA A 100 5.05 -6.68 7.65
CA ALA A 100 5.85 -6.19 8.77
C ALA A 100 7.12 -5.43 8.32
N HIS A 101 7.79 -5.88 7.24
CA HIS A 101 9.02 -5.23 6.75
C HIS A 101 8.85 -3.76 6.32
N LYS A 102 7.61 -3.29 6.13
CA LYS A 102 7.31 -1.87 5.89
C LYS A 102 7.04 -1.09 7.18
N LEU A 103 6.80 -1.80 8.29
CA LEU A 103 6.56 -1.26 9.63
C LEU A 103 7.81 -1.39 10.52
N TYR A 104 9.01 -1.14 9.97
CA TYR A 104 10.30 -1.21 10.68
C TYR A 104 10.62 -2.58 11.28
N ALA A 105 9.94 -3.63 10.86
CA ALA A 105 10.03 -4.98 11.38
C ALA A 105 10.76 -5.94 10.41
N PRO A 106 11.09 -7.17 10.83
CA PRO A 106 11.76 -8.15 9.99
C PRO A 106 10.93 -8.54 8.76
N MET A 107 11.63 -8.99 7.70
CA MET A 107 11.03 -9.60 6.52
C MET A 107 10.41 -10.98 6.84
N GLY A 108 9.51 -11.46 5.98
CA GLY A 108 8.93 -12.80 6.06
C GLY A 108 7.82 -12.97 7.09
N VAL A 109 7.26 -11.87 7.60
CA VAL A 109 6.11 -11.85 8.50
C VAL A 109 5.15 -10.72 8.11
N GLY A 110 3.90 -10.87 8.47
CA GLY A 110 2.83 -9.87 8.27
C GLY A 110 1.59 -10.27 9.07
N ALA A 111 0.55 -9.47 8.98
CA ALA A 111 -0.71 -9.75 9.66
C ALA A 111 -1.89 -9.66 8.68
N LEU A 112 -2.85 -10.57 8.87
CA LEU A 112 -4.17 -10.51 8.24
C LEU A 112 -5.22 -10.43 9.36
N TYR A 113 -5.94 -9.34 9.42
CA TYR A 113 -7.18 -9.23 10.17
C TYR A 113 -8.34 -9.77 9.34
N ALA A 114 -9.25 -10.50 9.99
CA ALA A 114 -10.53 -10.89 9.42
C ALA A 114 -11.63 -10.86 10.48
N ARG A 115 -12.86 -10.49 10.09
CA ARG A 115 -14.03 -10.63 10.97
C ARG A 115 -14.23 -12.09 11.36
N ALA A 116 -14.45 -12.34 12.65
CA ALA A 116 -14.59 -13.69 13.19
C ALA A 116 -15.62 -14.53 12.43
N GLY A 117 -16.84 -13.99 12.20
CA GLY A 117 -17.91 -14.71 11.50
C GLY A 117 -17.61 -15.02 10.02
N LEU A 118 -16.70 -14.29 9.37
CA LEU A 118 -16.21 -14.62 8.02
C LEU A 118 -15.11 -15.68 8.11
N LEU A 119 -14.18 -15.51 9.05
CA LEU A 119 -13.08 -16.43 9.28
C LEU A 119 -13.56 -17.85 9.57
N GLU A 120 -14.62 -17.99 10.36
CA GLU A 120 -15.25 -19.28 10.69
C GLU A 120 -15.73 -20.04 9.44
N LYS A 121 -16.28 -19.32 8.46
CA LYS A 121 -16.84 -19.90 7.22
C LYS A 121 -15.79 -20.24 6.18
N MET A 122 -14.57 -19.70 6.30
CA MET A 122 -13.51 -19.92 5.32
C MET A 122 -12.81 -21.26 5.58
N PRO A 123 -12.52 -22.05 4.52
CA PRO A 123 -11.64 -23.20 4.63
C PRO A 123 -10.20 -22.75 4.89
N PRO A 124 -9.34 -23.61 5.49
CA PRO A 124 -7.92 -23.32 5.62
C PRO A 124 -7.27 -23.16 4.24
N PHE A 125 -6.26 -22.28 4.16
CA PHE A 125 -5.50 -22.06 2.92
C PHE A 125 -4.34 -23.05 2.76
N MET A 126 -3.63 -23.35 3.85
CA MET A 126 -2.54 -24.31 3.92
C MET A 126 -2.88 -25.41 4.93
N SER A 127 -2.21 -26.55 4.80
CA SER A 127 -2.36 -27.67 5.74
C SER A 127 -1.01 -28.05 6.34
N GLY A 128 -1.00 -28.45 7.62
CA GLY A 128 0.20 -28.81 8.36
C GLY A 128 -0.09 -28.99 9.85
N GLY A 129 0.94 -29.04 10.67
CA GLY A 129 0.82 -29.03 12.13
C GLY A 129 0.13 -27.75 12.65
N ASP A 130 -0.31 -27.74 13.86
CA ASP A 130 -0.95 -26.65 14.62
C ASP A 130 -2.31 -26.15 14.12
N MET A 131 -2.61 -26.26 12.81
CA MET A 131 -3.87 -25.80 12.23
C MET A 131 -5.00 -26.81 12.26
N ILE A 132 -4.77 -28.00 12.79
CA ILE A 132 -5.70 -29.13 12.87
C ILE A 132 -6.34 -29.24 14.27
N GLY A 133 -7.60 -29.72 14.33
CA GLY A 133 -8.26 -30.15 15.56
C GLY A 133 -7.98 -31.64 15.83
N ALA A 134 -8.28 -32.50 14.87
CA ALA A 134 -7.99 -33.95 14.91
C ALA A 134 -7.70 -34.45 13.50
N VAL A 135 -6.91 -35.54 13.40
CA VAL A 135 -6.58 -36.20 12.14
C VAL A 135 -6.87 -37.68 12.26
N HIS A 136 -7.57 -38.24 11.29
CA HIS A 136 -7.87 -39.66 11.11
C HIS A 136 -7.52 -40.08 9.68
N GLU A 137 -7.41 -41.38 9.42
CA GLU A 137 -7.18 -41.87 8.07
C GLU A 137 -8.29 -41.45 7.08
N SER A 138 -9.51 -41.26 7.58
CA SER A 138 -10.67 -40.82 6.80
C SER A 138 -10.80 -39.33 6.58
N GLY A 139 -9.98 -38.50 7.24
CA GLY A 139 -10.03 -37.04 7.12
C GLY A 139 -9.54 -36.30 8.37
N ALA A 140 -9.71 -34.97 8.37
CA ALA A 140 -9.26 -34.10 9.45
C ALA A 140 -10.31 -33.05 9.80
N THR A 141 -10.26 -32.56 11.03
CA THR A 141 -10.94 -31.35 11.48
C THR A 141 -9.93 -30.24 11.69
N TRP A 142 -10.39 -29.01 11.65
CA TRP A 142 -9.55 -27.82 11.75
C TRP A 142 -9.57 -27.24 13.16
N ALA A 143 -8.52 -26.56 13.54
CA ALA A 143 -8.50 -25.75 14.75
C ALA A 143 -9.48 -24.59 14.66
N ASP A 144 -9.93 -24.07 15.79
CA ASP A 144 -10.85 -22.94 15.84
C ASP A 144 -10.14 -21.60 15.60
N GLY A 145 -10.92 -20.63 15.11
CA GLY A 145 -10.50 -19.26 14.95
C GLY A 145 -9.30 -19.08 13.99
N PRO A 146 -8.38 -18.14 14.31
CA PRO A 146 -7.23 -17.85 13.43
C PRO A 146 -6.26 -19.04 13.26
N ARG A 147 -6.17 -19.92 14.25
CA ARG A 147 -5.21 -21.04 14.23
C ARG A 147 -5.35 -21.95 13.00
N LYS A 148 -6.55 -22.13 12.48
CA LYS A 148 -6.74 -22.96 11.25
C LYS A 148 -6.06 -22.40 10.00
N PHE A 149 -5.54 -21.17 10.03
CA PHE A 149 -4.80 -20.54 8.93
C PHE A 149 -3.28 -20.48 9.19
N GLU A 150 -2.83 -20.95 10.36
CA GLU A 150 -1.43 -20.94 10.80
C GLU A 150 -0.83 -22.34 10.72
N ALA A 151 -0.49 -22.79 9.51
CA ALA A 151 -0.01 -24.16 9.25
C ALA A 151 1.50 -24.29 9.46
N GLY A 152 1.91 -25.22 10.31
CA GLY A 152 3.30 -25.54 10.63
C GLY A 152 3.94 -24.57 11.62
N THR A 153 5.24 -24.76 11.90
CA THR A 153 6.00 -23.87 12.79
C THR A 153 6.08 -22.47 12.18
N ARG A 154 5.53 -21.50 12.89
CA ARG A 154 5.48 -20.10 12.45
C ARG A 154 6.85 -19.42 12.55
N ASN A 155 6.99 -18.26 11.89
CA ASN A 155 8.18 -17.41 12.00
C ASN A 155 8.17 -16.63 13.34
N VAL A 156 8.39 -17.35 14.46
CA VAL A 156 8.31 -16.79 15.83
C VAL A 156 9.27 -15.61 16.01
N GLY A 157 10.49 -15.71 15.47
CA GLY A 157 11.47 -14.61 15.54
C GLY A 157 10.98 -13.35 14.83
N GLY A 158 10.36 -13.52 13.66
CA GLY A 158 9.74 -12.42 12.93
C GLY A 158 8.53 -11.82 13.65
N GLU A 159 7.70 -12.65 14.28
CA GLU A 159 6.54 -12.20 15.08
C GLU A 159 6.96 -11.37 16.29
N VAL A 160 7.98 -11.81 17.04
CA VAL A 160 8.55 -11.05 18.17
C VAL A 160 9.13 -9.72 17.70
N GLY A 161 9.89 -9.72 16.61
CA GLY A 161 10.42 -8.49 16.00
C GLY A 161 9.31 -7.55 15.51
N PHE A 162 8.21 -8.10 14.98
CA PHE A 162 7.06 -7.30 14.56
C PHE A 162 6.34 -6.64 15.75
N ALA A 163 6.17 -7.37 16.85
CA ALA A 163 5.61 -6.82 18.08
C ALA A 163 6.47 -5.66 18.62
N ALA A 164 7.80 -5.84 18.67
CA ALA A 164 8.74 -4.81 19.09
C ALA A 164 8.68 -3.55 18.21
N ALA A 165 8.54 -3.71 16.89
CA ALA A 165 8.39 -2.60 15.97
C ALA A 165 7.07 -1.83 16.18
N ILE A 166 5.97 -2.53 16.44
CA ILE A 166 4.69 -1.89 16.79
C ILE A 166 4.80 -1.09 18.09
N ASP A 167 5.46 -1.63 19.10
CA ASP A 167 5.66 -0.93 20.37
C ASP A 167 6.58 0.30 20.20
N TYR A 168 7.60 0.20 19.36
CA TYR A 168 8.44 1.34 18.96
C TYR A 168 7.62 2.45 18.32
N MET A 169 6.79 2.14 17.32
CA MET A 169 5.91 3.11 16.65
C MET A 169 4.90 3.73 17.61
N LYS A 170 4.30 2.93 18.51
CA LYS A 170 3.43 3.44 19.57
C LYS A 170 4.15 4.38 20.53
N GLY A 171 5.42 4.10 20.84
CA GLY A 171 6.26 4.95 21.70
C GLY A 171 6.54 6.33 21.10
N ILE A 172 6.65 6.43 19.77
CA ILE A 172 6.75 7.71 19.04
C ILE A 172 5.39 8.40 19.01
N GLY A 173 4.32 7.66 18.74
CA GLY A 173 2.96 8.14 18.58
C GLY A 173 2.61 8.51 17.14
N TRP A 174 1.44 8.05 16.70
CA TRP A 174 0.99 8.23 15.30
C TRP A 174 0.87 9.69 14.87
N GLU A 175 0.36 10.56 15.74
CA GLU A 175 0.20 11.99 15.45
C GLU A 175 1.55 12.67 15.19
N ALA A 176 2.57 12.34 15.99
CA ALA A 176 3.92 12.87 15.81
C ALA A 176 4.54 12.38 14.50
N MET A 177 4.36 11.08 14.17
CA MET A 177 4.83 10.48 12.93
C MET A 177 4.17 11.14 11.70
N GLU A 178 2.83 11.25 11.68
CA GLU A 178 2.09 11.88 10.59
C GLU A 178 2.47 13.35 10.41
N THR A 179 2.58 14.11 11.49
CA THR A 179 2.98 15.52 11.45
C THR A 179 4.37 15.69 10.85
N HIS A 180 5.33 14.87 11.28
CA HIS A 180 6.70 14.90 10.78
C HIS A 180 6.74 14.54 9.27
N GLU A 181 6.14 13.44 8.88
CA GLU A 181 6.15 13.00 7.48
C GLU A 181 5.40 13.95 6.56
N HIS A 182 4.28 14.54 7.00
CA HIS A 182 3.57 15.56 6.25
C HIS A 182 4.42 16.82 6.02
N ALA A 183 5.18 17.27 7.02
CA ALA A 183 6.10 18.40 6.86
C ALA A 183 7.18 18.10 5.80
N LEU A 184 7.73 16.89 5.76
CA LEU A 184 8.67 16.45 4.74
C LEU A 184 8.03 16.38 3.35
N LEU A 185 6.80 15.85 3.25
CA LEU A 185 6.06 15.77 2.00
C LEU A 185 5.70 17.17 1.45
N ASP A 186 5.26 18.09 2.31
CA ASP A 186 4.97 19.48 1.92
C ASP A 186 6.22 20.17 1.37
N ARG A 187 7.37 20.03 2.07
CA ARG A 187 8.66 20.57 1.61
C ARG A 187 9.06 19.99 0.26
N MET A 188 8.99 18.67 0.10
CA MET A 188 9.31 17.96 -1.15
C MET A 188 8.42 18.42 -2.29
N LEU A 189 7.10 18.42 -2.10
CA LEU A 189 6.14 18.82 -3.13
C LEU A 189 6.26 20.31 -3.49
N ALA A 190 6.54 21.18 -2.52
CA ALA A 190 6.78 22.61 -2.78
C ALA A 190 8.00 22.82 -3.68
N GLY A 191 9.12 22.16 -3.35
CA GLY A 191 10.34 22.21 -4.16
C GLY A 191 10.14 21.64 -5.56
N MET A 192 9.51 20.47 -5.67
CA MET A 192 9.24 19.82 -6.97
C MET A 192 8.30 20.65 -7.85
N ARG A 193 7.30 21.33 -7.28
CA ARG A 193 6.40 22.24 -8.05
C ARG A 193 7.11 23.48 -8.60
N ALA A 194 8.19 23.91 -7.97
CA ALA A 194 9.02 25.02 -8.48
C ALA A 194 9.86 24.63 -9.70
N MET A 195 9.92 23.34 -10.05
CA MET A 195 10.71 22.79 -11.16
C MET A 195 9.79 22.50 -12.37
N PRO A 196 9.69 23.41 -13.38
CA PRO A 196 8.72 23.27 -14.49
C PRO A 196 8.99 22.09 -15.41
N TRP A 197 10.18 21.53 -15.34
CA TRP A 197 10.64 20.37 -16.09
C TRP A 197 10.42 19.04 -15.36
N LEU A 198 9.71 19.06 -14.22
CA LEU A 198 9.43 17.89 -13.42
C LEU A 198 7.92 17.64 -13.38
N THR A 199 7.52 16.41 -13.66
CA THR A 199 6.12 15.97 -13.58
C THR A 199 5.92 15.16 -12.31
N VAL A 200 5.06 15.63 -11.40
CA VAL A 200 4.62 14.90 -10.20
C VAL A 200 3.31 14.19 -10.48
N TYR A 201 3.20 12.91 -10.13
CA TYR A 201 2.00 12.11 -10.34
C TYR A 201 1.05 12.13 -9.14
N GLY A 202 -0.25 12.23 -9.44
CA GLY A 202 -1.31 12.44 -8.47
C GLY A 202 -1.39 13.89 -8.01
N GLU A 203 -2.41 14.21 -7.23
CA GLU A 203 -2.61 15.56 -6.71
C GLU A 203 -1.39 16.04 -5.92
N PRO A 204 -0.77 17.18 -6.28
CA PRO A 204 0.51 17.59 -5.71
C PRO A 204 0.35 18.33 -4.37
N VAL A 205 -0.39 17.73 -3.45
CA VAL A 205 -0.60 18.20 -2.07
C VAL A 205 -0.25 17.09 -1.07
N ALA A 206 0.19 17.46 0.13
CA ALA A 206 0.49 16.51 1.19
C ALA A 206 -0.78 15.98 1.87
N GLU A 207 -1.87 16.74 1.86
CA GLU A 207 -3.14 16.32 2.45
C GLU A 207 -3.65 14.99 1.86
N GLY A 208 -3.79 13.98 2.72
CA GLY A 208 -4.19 12.64 2.34
C GLY A 208 -3.16 11.90 1.48
N ARG A 209 -1.91 12.33 1.50
CA ARG A 209 -0.75 11.65 0.92
C ARG A 209 0.15 11.12 2.03
N TYR A 210 0.71 9.94 1.85
CA TYR A 210 1.53 9.25 2.84
C TYR A 210 2.80 8.68 2.21
N GLY A 211 3.95 8.99 2.80
CA GLY A 211 5.23 8.34 2.62
C GLY A 211 5.88 8.42 1.24
N VAL A 212 5.16 8.71 0.14
CA VAL A 212 5.73 8.63 -1.20
C VAL A 212 5.30 9.75 -2.14
N VAL A 213 6.23 10.16 -3.02
CA VAL A 213 5.99 11.04 -4.17
C VAL A 213 6.58 10.38 -5.41
N SER A 214 5.75 10.13 -6.42
CA SER A 214 6.19 9.64 -7.72
C SER A 214 6.31 10.79 -8.71
N PHE A 215 7.38 10.79 -9.50
CA PHE A 215 7.71 11.86 -10.44
C PHE A 215 8.53 11.38 -11.62
N ASN A 216 8.58 12.19 -12.67
CA ASN A 216 9.54 12.07 -13.77
C ASN A 216 10.22 13.42 -14.04
N VAL A 217 11.49 13.36 -14.40
CA VAL A 217 12.19 14.47 -15.05
C VAL A 217 11.91 14.39 -16.55
N ASN A 218 11.36 15.45 -17.14
CA ASN A 218 11.01 15.47 -18.56
C ASN A 218 12.25 15.22 -19.41
N ASP A 219 12.09 14.40 -20.44
CA ASP A 219 13.14 14.01 -21.38
C ASP A 219 14.29 13.17 -20.78
N VAL A 220 14.18 12.71 -19.54
CA VAL A 220 15.17 11.82 -18.89
C VAL A 220 14.53 10.51 -18.47
N HIS A 221 15.14 9.40 -18.83
CA HIS A 221 14.63 8.10 -18.41
C HIS A 221 14.75 7.91 -16.88
N PRO A 222 13.72 7.38 -16.18
CA PRO A 222 13.74 7.24 -14.70
C PRO A 222 14.94 6.47 -14.13
N HIS A 223 15.51 5.51 -14.84
CA HIS A 223 16.72 4.82 -14.41
C HIS A 223 17.95 5.73 -14.40
N ASP A 224 18.07 6.63 -15.40
CA ASP A 224 19.18 7.58 -15.46
C ASP A 224 19.03 8.62 -14.35
N VAL A 225 17.81 9.11 -14.09
CA VAL A 225 17.49 9.97 -12.94
C VAL A 225 17.94 9.28 -11.64
N ALA A 226 17.53 8.04 -11.41
CA ALA A 226 17.88 7.31 -10.19
C ALA A 226 19.40 7.11 -10.05
N THR A 227 20.09 6.83 -11.16
CA THR A 227 21.57 6.64 -11.16
C THR A 227 22.30 7.94 -10.83
N ILE A 228 21.84 9.07 -11.38
CA ILE A 228 22.47 10.38 -11.12
C ILE A 228 22.21 10.81 -9.67
N LEU A 229 20.98 10.61 -9.15
CA LEU A 229 20.64 10.89 -7.76
C LEU A 229 21.45 10.02 -6.78
N ASP A 230 21.63 8.73 -7.10
CA ASP A 230 22.43 7.79 -6.28
C ASP A 230 23.92 8.22 -6.20
N ALA A 231 24.48 8.68 -7.31
CA ALA A 231 25.82 9.27 -7.32
C ALA A 231 25.94 10.54 -6.46
N GLY A 232 24.83 11.25 -6.26
CA GLY A 232 24.72 12.38 -5.31
C GLY A 232 24.35 11.98 -3.88
N GLY A 233 24.29 10.68 -3.56
CA GLY A 233 23.95 10.18 -2.22
C GLY A 233 22.45 10.10 -1.94
N VAL A 234 21.59 10.24 -2.95
CA VAL A 234 20.14 10.22 -2.81
C VAL A 234 19.53 8.99 -3.47
N ALA A 235 19.05 8.04 -2.68
CA ALA A 235 18.43 6.82 -3.15
C ALA A 235 16.93 7.03 -3.46
N VAL A 236 16.53 6.83 -4.72
CA VAL A 236 15.14 6.74 -5.15
C VAL A 236 14.89 5.42 -5.89
N ARG A 237 13.64 5.02 -5.96
CA ARG A 237 13.28 3.84 -6.75
C ARG A 237 12.82 4.27 -8.14
N ALA A 238 13.33 3.62 -9.20
CA ALA A 238 12.85 3.75 -10.58
C ALA A 238 12.12 2.49 -11.04
N GLY A 239 11.10 2.59 -11.89
CA GLY A 239 10.40 1.49 -12.53
C GLY A 239 8.88 1.55 -12.41
N HIS A 240 8.24 0.36 -12.46
CA HIS A 240 6.77 0.24 -12.43
C HIS A 240 6.17 0.17 -11.03
N HIS A 241 7.00 0.10 -9.97
CA HIS A 241 6.59 0.00 -8.56
C HIS A 241 5.58 -1.12 -8.25
N CYS A 242 5.65 -2.26 -8.98
CA CYS A 242 4.69 -3.36 -8.91
C CYS A 242 3.25 -2.93 -9.30
N ALA A 243 3.09 -1.91 -10.15
CA ALA A 243 1.82 -1.30 -10.52
C ALA A 243 1.77 -0.97 -12.03
N GLN A 244 2.17 -1.91 -12.90
CA GLN A 244 2.17 -1.74 -14.35
C GLN A 244 0.84 -1.20 -14.90
N PRO A 245 -0.36 -1.70 -14.50
CA PRO A 245 -1.61 -1.15 -15.00
C PRO A 245 -1.85 0.32 -14.63
N LEU A 246 -1.27 0.79 -13.51
CA LEU A 246 -1.32 2.22 -13.16
C LEU A 246 -0.38 3.03 -14.06
N MET A 247 0.80 2.49 -14.43
CA MET A 247 1.69 3.14 -15.39
C MET A 247 1.00 3.30 -16.76
N GLU A 248 0.32 2.25 -17.23
CA GLU A 248 -0.49 2.28 -18.47
C GLU A 248 -1.61 3.34 -18.36
N PHE A 249 -2.32 3.39 -17.25
CA PHE A 249 -3.37 4.39 -17.02
C PHE A 249 -2.83 5.82 -17.03
N LEU A 250 -1.64 6.05 -16.45
CA LEU A 250 -0.96 7.35 -16.46
C LEU A 250 -0.31 7.69 -17.80
N GLY A 251 -0.32 6.78 -18.78
CA GLY A 251 0.30 6.97 -20.09
C GLY A 251 1.83 7.00 -20.06
N ILE A 252 2.46 6.35 -19.08
CA ILE A 252 3.92 6.34 -18.88
C ILE A 252 4.48 4.92 -18.83
N GLY A 253 5.74 4.75 -19.24
CA GLY A 253 6.42 3.47 -19.14
C GLY A 253 6.88 3.14 -17.73
N SER A 254 7.40 4.14 -16.99
CA SER A 254 7.93 4.01 -15.63
C SER A 254 8.05 5.40 -15.00
N CYS A 255 8.30 5.44 -13.68
CA CYS A 255 8.59 6.67 -12.98
C CYS A 255 9.61 6.48 -11.86
N CYS A 256 10.18 7.58 -11.36
CA CYS A 256 10.90 7.62 -10.10
C CYS A 256 9.91 7.75 -8.94
N ARG A 257 10.30 7.25 -7.77
CA ARG A 257 9.56 7.40 -6.52
C ARG A 257 10.53 7.72 -5.38
N ALA A 258 10.37 8.90 -4.80
CA ALA A 258 10.97 9.25 -3.53
C ALA A 258 10.06 8.77 -2.39
N SER A 259 10.65 8.32 -1.29
CA SER A 259 9.92 7.86 -0.11
C SER A 259 10.51 8.51 1.13
N VAL A 260 9.66 8.97 2.04
CA VAL A 260 10.03 9.48 3.35
C VAL A 260 9.42 8.62 4.45
N ALA A 261 10.09 8.59 5.59
CA ALA A 261 9.67 7.89 6.79
C ALA A 261 10.13 8.67 8.03
N ILE A 262 9.79 8.19 9.22
CA ILE A 262 10.06 8.85 10.50
C ILE A 262 11.54 9.19 10.76
N TYR A 263 12.47 8.54 10.08
CA TYR A 263 13.91 8.73 10.24
C TYR A 263 14.51 9.74 9.24
N ASN A 264 13.73 10.20 8.26
CA ASN A 264 14.21 11.23 7.33
C ASN A 264 14.14 12.62 7.96
N THR A 265 14.97 13.51 7.46
CA THR A 265 15.09 14.91 7.92
C THR A 265 14.76 15.89 6.80
N PRO A 266 14.52 17.18 7.11
CA PRO A 266 14.39 18.22 6.08
C PRO A 266 15.60 18.31 5.15
N GLU A 267 16.80 18.04 5.67
CA GLU A 267 18.07 18.05 4.92
C GLU A 267 18.11 16.92 3.87
N ASP A 268 17.50 15.76 4.15
CA ASP A 268 17.36 14.67 3.17
C ASP A 268 16.48 15.10 1.99
N VAL A 269 15.43 15.85 2.28
CA VAL A 269 14.54 16.41 1.24
C VAL A 269 15.28 17.48 0.43
N ASP A 270 16.03 18.35 1.09
CA ASP A 270 16.84 19.36 0.41
C ASP A 270 17.88 18.74 -0.50
N ALA A 271 18.57 17.70 -0.03
CA ALA A 271 19.53 16.94 -0.83
C ALA A 271 18.87 16.34 -2.09
N LEU A 272 17.64 15.79 -1.97
CA LEU A 272 16.89 15.33 -3.13
C LEU A 272 16.62 16.48 -4.12
N LEU A 273 16.14 17.63 -3.64
CA LEU A 273 15.78 18.76 -4.51
C LEU A 273 17.02 19.34 -5.21
N GLU A 274 18.14 19.50 -4.50
CA GLU A 274 19.41 19.96 -5.07
C GLU A 274 19.93 19.00 -6.13
N ASN A 275 19.88 17.70 -5.86
CA ASN A 275 20.34 16.70 -6.81
C ASN A 275 19.43 16.56 -8.03
N LEU A 276 18.13 16.85 -7.92
CA LEU A 276 17.23 16.92 -9.07
C LEU A 276 17.65 18.03 -10.05
N GLU A 277 18.12 19.19 -9.58
CA GLU A 277 18.69 20.25 -10.45
C GLU A 277 19.94 19.76 -11.20
N ASN A 278 20.75 18.90 -10.56
CA ASN A 278 21.93 18.33 -11.20
C ASN A 278 21.60 17.34 -12.31
N VAL A 279 20.47 16.64 -12.25
CA VAL A 279 20.08 15.67 -13.29
C VAL A 279 20.08 16.33 -14.67
N ARG A 280 19.48 17.50 -14.82
CA ARG A 280 19.44 18.21 -16.11
C ARG A 280 20.82 18.64 -16.57
N LYS A 281 21.66 19.15 -15.69
CA LYS A 281 23.04 19.56 -16.02
C LYS A 281 23.85 18.39 -16.54
N VAL A 282 23.76 17.22 -15.87
CA VAL A 282 24.48 16.01 -16.28
C VAL A 282 23.98 15.49 -17.63
N MET A 283 22.67 15.62 -17.90
CA MET A 283 22.05 15.19 -19.16
C MET A 283 22.19 16.20 -20.29
N GLY A 284 22.73 17.40 -20.04
CA GLY A 284 22.92 18.45 -21.05
C GLY A 284 21.62 19.15 -21.46
N LEU A 285 20.63 19.24 -20.58
CA LEU A 285 19.28 19.80 -20.82
C LEU A 285 19.10 21.19 -20.18
#